data_10a9f9c1df394d8162967d811ac81e50
#
_entry.id   10a9f9c1df394d8162967d811ac81e50
#
_cell.length_a   1.000
_cell.length_b   1.000
_cell.length_c   1.000
_cell.angle_alpha   90.00
_cell.angle_beta   90.00
_cell.angle_gamma   90.00
#
_symmetry.space_group_name_H-M   'P 1'
#
loop_
_entity.id
_entity.type
_entity.pdbx_description
1 polymer ?
#
loop_
_entity_poly.entity_id
_entity_poly.type
_entity_poly.pdbx_seq_one_letter_code
_entity_poly.pdbx_strand_id
1 'polypeptide(L)'
;MNRIMKTFSMITLTLLCICFSLTLHAQEKQGHVMRPNSRGIGKCSVIGQAPIKVIYALNANDISDEHTYLDSQVLLIGKGLSKLYSRFLELNDSLHDDFIKQNPNANSMPRICFSGGRNSQYWSEYQFTDIYSANGIYTCYATMPWAMERYNAFYTEPMYQQHWTLSDEQLSILGYDCQKATCHWRGRTFEAWFTTKIPTRLGPWIFGGLPGLILKIYDKDHLYTWEAVEIKSGNFPIIKSEYKGFVKDTR
;
A
#
# COMPACT_ATOMS: atom_id res chain seq x y z
N MET A 1 39.73 -6.86 59.62
CA MET A 1 38.73 -7.54 58.81
C MET A 1 37.73 -6.58 58.14
N ASN A 2 37.28 -5.50 58.72
CA ASN A 2 36.28 -4.60 58.17
C ASN A 2 36.74 -3.65 57.02
N ARG A 3 38.07 -3.42 56.86
CA ARG A 3 38.53 -2.51 55.76
C ARG A 3 38.65 -3.21 54.39
N ILE A 4 39.03 -4.49 54.41
CA ILE A 4 39.19 -5.30 53.20
C ILE A 4 37.81 -5.64 52.59
N MET A 5 36.80 -5.90 53.42
CA MET A 5 35.42 -6.15 52.93
C MET A 5 34.77 -4.91 52.33
N LYS A 6 35.06 -3.68 52.80
CA LYS A 6 34.52 -2.45 52.21
C LYS A 6 35.15 -2.14 50.85
N THR A 7 36.44 -2.40 50.65
CA THR A 7 37.11 -2.23 49.36
C THR A 7 36.66 -3.25 48.33
N PHE A 8 36.40 -4.51 48.72
CA PHE A 8 35.84 -5.51 47.82
C PHE A 8 34.42 -5.19 47.37
N SER A 9 33.56 -4.67 48.27
CA SER A 9 32.21 -4.23 47.96
C SER A 9 32.16 -3.01 47.02
N MET A 10 33.11 -2.06 47.16
CA MET A 10 33.21 -0.91 46.26
C MET A 10 33.72 -1.30 44.86
N ILE A 11 34.66 -2.22 44.77
CA ILE A 11 35.19 -2.70 43.47
C ILE A 11 34.12 -3.48 42.70
N THR A 12 33.33 -4.32 43.39
CA THR A 12 32.22 -5.03 42.75
C THR A 12 31.10 -4.11 42.29
N LEU A 13 30.79 -3.05 43.02
CA LEU A 13 29.78 -2.04 42.67
C LEU A 13 30.22 -1.21 41.46
N THR A 14 31.51 -0.83 41.37
CA THR A 14 32.05 -0.09 40.22
C THR A 14 32.14 -0.97 38.98
N LEU A 15 32.50 -2.27 39.09
CA LEU A 15 32.44 -3.19 37.95
C LEU A 15 31.02 -3.43 37.44
N LEU A 16 30.03 -3.52 38.36
CA LEU A 16 28.62 -3.63 37.96
C LEU A 16 28.12 -2.39 37.22
N CYS A 17 28.50 -1.18 37.67
CA CYS A 17 28.14 0.07 36.99
C CYS A 17 28.80 0.20 35.60
N ILE A 18 30.05 -0.26 35.44
CA ILE A 18 30.75 -0.25 34.15
C ILE A 18 30.13 -1.25 33.19
N CYS A 19 29.73 -2.44 33.67
CA CYS A 19 28.99 -3.41 32.83
C CYS A 19 27.62 -2.90 32.40
N PHE A 20 26.91 -2.17 33.29
CA PHE A 20 25.61 -1.58 32.97
C PHE A 20 25.73 -0.40 32.00
N SER A 21 26.79 0.40 32.09
CA SER A 21 27.05 1.49 31.11
C SER A 21 27.50 0.94 29.74
N LEU A 22 28.22 -0.18 29.70
CA LEU A 22 28.61 -0.84 28.45
C LEU A 22 27.41 -1.49 27.75
N THR A 23 26.43 -2.04 28.49
CA THR A 23 25.20 -2.58 27.90
C THR A 23 24.26 -1.49 27.37
N LEU A 24 24.21 -0.32 28.02
CA LEU A 24 23.46 0.84 27.51
C LEU A 24 24.07 1.41 26.22
N HIS A 25 25.40 1.41 26.05
CA HIS A 25 26.05 1.85 24.80
C HIS A 25 25.95 0.79 23.66
N ALA A 26 25.75 -0.49 23.97
CA ALA A 26 25.56 -1.53 22.96
C ALA A 26 24.15 -1.55 22.37
N GLN A 27 23.16 -0.95 23.04
CA GLN A 27 21.79 -0.87 22.55
C GLN A 27 21.53 0.27 21.55
N GLU A 28 22.42 1.27 21.46
CA GLU A 28 22.28 2.38 20.52
C GLU A 28 22.70 2.06 19.08
N LYS A 29 23.23 0.88 18.78
CA LYS A 29 23.77 0.50 17.46
C LYS A 29 22.92 -0.43 16.62
N GLN A 30 21.67 -0.68 16.98
CA GLN A 30 20.79 -1.52 16.17
C GLN A 30 19.59 -0.78 15.58
N GLY A 31 19.84 0.28 14.84
CA GLY A 31 18.85 0.81 13.91
C GLY A 31 19.15 0.28 12.50
N HIS A 32 18.47 -0.76 12.06
CA HIS A 32 18.42 -1.09 10.64
C HIS A 32 17.71 0.06 9.93
N VAL A 33 18.45 0.80 9.12
CA VAL A 33 17.86 1.83 8.25
C VAL A 33 17.09 1.12 7.15
N MET A 34 15.79 0.99 7.31
CA MET A 34 14.92 0.72 6.18
C MET A 34 14.75 2.04 5.42
N ARG A 35 15.49 2.21 4.33
CA ARG A 35 15.27 3.34 3.44
C ARG A 35 13.94 3.14 2.72
N PRO A 36 13.10 4.18 2.57
CA PRO A 36 11.84 4.11 1.83
C PRO A 36 12.05 3.76 0.35
N ASN A 37 13.14 4.29 -0.23
CA ASN A 37 13.64 3.87 -1.54
C ASN A 37 14.25 2.45 -1.51
N SER A 38 14.16 1.75 -0.39
CA SER A 38 14.55 0.34 -0.29
C SER A 38 13.72 -0.58 -1.17
N ARG A 39 12.58 -0.09 -1.69
CA ARG A 39 11.86 -0.79 -2.75
C ARG A 39 12.67 -0.94 -4.05
N GLY A 40 13.81 -0.27 -4.17
CA GLY A 40 14.68 -0.37 -5.34
C GLY A 40 14.05 0.07 -6.65
N ILE A 41 12.93 0.80 -6.57
CA ILE A 41 12.09 1.15 -7.73
C ILE A 41 12.68 2.26 -8.61
N GLY A 42 13.79 2.87 -8.18
CA GLY A 42 14.52 3.86 -8.97
C GLY A 42 13.87 5.25 -8.98
N LYS A 43 14.24 6.05 -9.97
CA LYS A 43 13.71 7.42 -10.15
C LYS A 43 12.24 7.39 -10.54
N CYS A 44 11.53 8.47 -10.19
CA CYS A 44 10.13 8.66 -10.52
C CYS A 44 9.95 9.75 -11.58
N SER A 45 8.97 9.58 -12.45
CA SER A 45 8.57 10.58 -13.45
C SER A 45 7.06 10.72 -13.52
N VAL A 46 6.57 11.92 -13.82
CA VAL A 46 5.15 12.17 -14.10
C VAL A 46 4.87 11.68 -15.52
N ILE A 47 3.97 10.71 -15.67
CA ILE A 47 3.60 10.10 -16.96
C ILE A 47 2.21 10.54 -17.45
N GLY A 48 1.45 11.28 -16.64
CA GLY A 48 0.13 11.77 -16.97
C GLY A 48 -0.51 12.54 -15.83
N GLN A 49 -1.75 12.99 -16.06
CA GLN A 49 -2.58 13.68 -15.08
C GLN A 49 -3.92 12.96 -14.95
N ALA A 50 -4.41 12.85 -13.73
CA ALA A 50 -5.68 12.24 -13.39
C ALA A 50 -6.68 13.31 -12.93
N PRO A 51 -7.77 13.56 -13.64
CA PRO A 51 -8.86 14.44 -13.20
C PRO A 51 -9.68 13.82 -12.06
N ILE A 52 -9.59 12.53 -11.84
CA ILE A 52 -10.35 11.81 -10.81
C ILE A 52 -9.40 10.97 -9.97
N LYS A 53 -9.56 11.09 -8.64
CA LYS A 53 -8.93 10.24 -7.63
C LYS A 53 -10.01 9.56 -6.80
N VAL A 54 -9.93 8.25 -6.67
CA VAL A 54 -10.80 7.43 -5.83
C VAL A 54 -9.96 6.75 -4.76
N ILE A 55 -10.43 6.78 -3.52
CA ILE A 55 -9.81 6.05 -2.41
C ILE A 55 -10.74 4.89 -2.04
N TYR A 56 -10.17 3.68 -2.02
CA TYR A 56 -10.86 2.47 -1.60
C TYR A 56 -10.31 1.97 -0.27
N ALA A 57 -11.21 1.59 0.63
CA ALA A 57 -10.88 0.74 1.76
C ALA A 57 -10.81 -0.71 1.30
N LEU A 58 -9.71 -1.41 1.59
CA LEU A 58 -9.58 -2.85 1.39
C LEU A 58 -9.84 -3.56 2.71
N ASN A 59 -10.81 -4.49 2.72
CA ASN A 59 -11.14 -5.34 3.86
C ASN A 59 -11.27 -4.56 5.19
N ALA A 60 -12.05 -3.47 5.17
CA ALA A 60 -12.37 -2.71 6.37
C ALA A 60 -13.31 -3.50 7.29
N ASN A 61 -13.07 -3.47 8.61
CA ASN A 61 -14.04 -3.95 9.59
C ASN A 61 -15.14 -2.89 9.84
N ASP A 62 -14.74 -1.61 9.81
CA ASP A 62 -15.61 -0.44 9.87
C ASP A 62 -15.16 0.53 8.77
N ILE A 63 -16.06 0.78 7.80
CA ILE A 63 -15.77 1.65 6.66
C ILE A 63 -15.57 3.12 7.06
N SER A 64 -16.05 3.54 8.22
CA SER A 64 -15.89 4.90 8.74
C SER A 64 -14.58 5.10 9.50
N ASP A 65 -13.86 4.02 9.84
CA ASP A 65 -12.61 4.05 10.59
C ASP A 65 -11.45 3.46 9.79
N GLU A 66 -10.57 4.34 9.28
CA GLU A 66 -9.40 3.96 8.48
C GLU A 66 -8.44 3.01 9.24
N HIS A 67 -8.42 3.04 10.59
CA HIS A 67 -7.59 2.13 11.39
C HIS A 67 -8.03 0.66 11.30
N THR A 68 -9.24 0.40 10.83
CA THR A 68 -9.77 -0.96 10.64
C THR A 68 -9.49 -1.54 9.25
N TYR A 69 -8.96 -0.74 8.31
CA TYR A 69 -8.67 -1.20 6.96
C TYR A 69 -7.44 -2.12 6.93
N LEU A 70 -7.48 -3.13 6.08
CA LEU A 70 -6.28 -3.88 5.74
C LEU A 70 -5.31 -3.00 4.93
N ASP A 71 -5.85 -2.24 3.97
CA ASP A 71 -5.11 -1.26 3.18
C ASP A 71 -6.06 -0.14 2.71
N SER A 72 -5.51 1.02 2.44
CA SER A 72 -6.19 2.13 1.75
C SER A 72 -5.57 2.28 0.37
N GLN A 73 -6.36 2.10 -0.69
CA GLN A 73 -5.86 2.10 -2.06
C GLN A 73 -6.35 3.29 -2.85
N VAL A 74 -5.45 3.92 -3.57
CA VAL A 74 -5.75 5.07 -4.44
C VAL A 74 -5.80 4.63 -5.89
N LEU A 75 -6.91 4.90 -6.56
CA LEU A 75 -7.06 4.80 -8.01
C LEU A 75 -7.05 6.20 -8.63
N LEU A 76 -5.99 6.52 -9.37
CA LEU A 76 -5.89 7.71 -10.21
C LEU A 76 -6.39 7.39 -11.61
N ILE A 77 -7.36 8.15 -12.13
CA ILE A 77 -7.99 7.92 -13.42
C ILE A 77 -7.70 9.10 -14.35
N GLY A 78 -6.84 8.87 -15.33
CA GLY A 78 -6.47 9.80 -16.39
C GLY A 78 -7.05 9.40 -17.75
N LYS A 79 -6.75 10.19 -18.79
CA LYS A 79 -7.18 9.91 -20.15
C LYS A 79 -6.35 8.74 -20.74
N GLY A 80 -6.95 7.55 -20.83
CA GLY A 80 -6.30 6.35 -21.37
C GLY A 80 -5.20 5.77 -20.48
N LEU A 81 -5.07 6.24 -19.25
CA LEU A 81 -4.06 5.84 -18.28
C LEU A 81 -4.65 5.85 -16.88
N SER A 82 -4.38 4.84 -16.08
CA SER A 82 -4.69 4.87 -14.64
C SER A 82 -3.55 4.29 -13.82
N LYS A 83 -3.53 4.60 -12.52
CA LYS A 83 -2.64 3.99 -11.54
C LYS A 83 -3.42 3.64 -10.29
N LEU A 84 -3.25 2.42 -9.79
CA LEU A 84 -3.70 2.01 -8.47
C LEU A 84 -2.49 1.66 -7.62
N TYR A 85 -2.48 2.13 -6.35
CA TYR A 85 -1.39 1.91 -5.41
C TYR A 85 -1.87 2.02 -3.96
N SER A 86 -1.07 1.51 -3.01
CA SER A 86 -1.36 1.63 -1.58
C SER A 86 -1.06 3.04 -1.06
N ARG A 87 -2.05 3.69 -0.49
CA ARG A 87 -1.91 4.99 0.20
C ARG A 87 -1.10 4.85 1.49
N PHE A 88 -1.27 3.77 2.22
CA PHE A 88 -0.52 3.55 3.46
C PHE A 88 0.98 3.42 3.19
N LEU A 89 1.33 2.73 2.11
CA LEU A 89 2.72 2.61 1.70
C LEU A 89 3.29 3.96 1.24
N GLU A 90 2.54 4.75 0.47
CA GLU A 90 2.94 6.09 0.04
C GLU A 90 3.18 7.02 1.24
N LEU A 91 2.31 6.97 2.26
CA LEU A 91 2.47 7.76 3.48
C LEU A 91 3.69 7.33 4.30
N ASN A 92 3.94 6.03 4.41
CA ASN A 92 5.15 5.52 5.02
C ASN A 92 6.42 6.02 4.32
N ASP A 93 6.45 5.91 2.99
CA ASP A 93 7.57 6.39 2.17
C ASP A 93 7.80 7.90 2.39
N SER A 94 6.72 8.69 2.45
CA SER A 94 6.80 10.13 2.69
C SER A 94 7.39 10.45 4.07
N LEU A 95 6.97 9.76 5.13
CA LEU A 95 7.52 9.94 6.47
C LEU A 95 9.03 9.63 6.52
N HIS A 96 9.45 8.60 5.83
CA HIS A 96 10.85 8.23 5.74
C HIS A 96 11.67 9.25 4.94
N ASP A 97 11.16 9.70 3.79
CA ASP A 97 11.81 10.72 2.97
C ASP A 97 11.98 12.03 3.75
N ASP A 98 10.99 12.43 4.52
CA ASP A 98 11.05 13.63 5.35
C ASP A 98 12.07 13.49 6.48
N PHE A 99 12.15 12.32 7.10
CA PHE A 99 13.21 12.06 8.09
C PHE A 99 14.61 12.18 7.48
N ILE A 100 14.85 11.58 6.30
CA ILE A 100 16.14 11.64 5.61
C ILE A 100 16.51 13.08 5.25
N LYS A 101 15.54 13.87 4.73
CA LYS A 101 15.76 15.29 4.39
C LYS A 101 16.16 16.11 5.62
N GLN A 102 15.50 15.86 6.77
CA GLN A 102 15.80 16.57 8.02
C GLN A 102 17.09 16.10 8.68
N ASN A 103 17.53 14.88 8.41
CA ASN A 103 18.69 14.25 9.03
C ASN A 103 19.66 13.67 7.99
N PRO A 104 20.29 14.51 7.15
CA PRO A 104 21.11 14.03 6.02
C PRO A 104 22.34 13.21 6.43
N ASN A 105 22.81 13.38 7.67
CA ASN A 105 23.98 12.70 8.22
C ASN A 105 23.61 11.51 9.14
N ALA A 106 22.35 11.14 9.23
CA ALA A 106 21.93 10.03 10.07
C ALA A 106 22.49 8.70 9.56
N ASN A 107 23.20 7.97 10.40
CA ASN A 107 23.72 6.64 10.12
C ASN A 107 22.68 5.54 10.31
N SER A 108 21.55 5.87 10.95
CA SER A 108 20.43 4.97 11.21
C SER A 108 19.13 5.77 11.18
N MET A 109 18.04 5.08 10.88
CA MET A 109 16.70 5.65 10.89
C MET A 109 15.87 4.95 11.96
N PRO A 110 15.15 5.69 12.83
CA PRO A 110 14.19 5.08 13.73
C PRO A 110 13.09 4.38 12.91
N ARG A 111 12.45 3.40 13.51
CA ARG A 111 11.29 2.76 12.90
C ARG A 111 10.14 3.75 12.89
N ILE A 112 9.93 4.39 11.75
CA ILE A 112 8.81 5.29 11.51
C ILE A 112 7.78 4.50 10.72
N CYS A 113 6.55 4.39 11.24
CA CYS A 113 5.46 3.73 10.55
C CYS A 113 4.26 4.67 10.51
N PHE A 114 3.58 4.73 9.38
CA PHE A 114 2.27 5.31 9.32
C PHE A 114 1.32 4.47 10.18
N SER A 115 0.56 5.11 11.06
CA SER A 115 -0.30 4.44 12.05
C SER A 115 -1.71 4.11 11.51
N GLY A 116 -1.93 4.23 10.21
CA GLY A 116 -3.20 3.88 9.57
C GLY A 116 -3.32 2.37 9.35
N GLY A 117 -4.57 1.89 9.38
CA GLY A 117 -4.88 0.48 9.15
C GLY A 117 -4.58 -0.45 10.32
N ARG A 118 -5.24 -1.61 10.31
CA ARG A 118 -5.12 -2.63 11.37
C ARG A 118 -3.80 -3.40 11.35
N ASN A 119 -3.13 -3.42 10.21
CA ASN A 119 -1.87 -4.14 10.01
C ASN A 119 -0.72 -3.19 9.62
N SER A 120 -0.66 -2.02 10.24
CA SER A 120 0.35 -0.99 9.94
C SER A 120 1.81 -1.49 10.06
N GLN A 121 2.04 -2.61 10.75
CA GLN A 121 3.35 -3.24 10.89
C GLN A 121 3.55 -4.45 9.97
N TYR A 122 2.51 -4.93 9.29
CA TYR A 122 2.53 -6.10 8.43
C TYR A 122 2.17 -5.69 7.01
N TRP A 123 2.99 -6.14 6.07
CA TRP A 123 2.80 -5.90 4.66
C TRP A 123 1.90 -6.99 4.07
N SER A 124 0.88 -6.60 3.33
CA SER A 124 0.15 -7.49 2.45
C SER A 124 0.73 -7.42 1.04
N GLU A 125 0.50 -8.45 0.21
CA GLU A 125 0.93 -8.42 -1.19
C GLU A 125 0.30 -7.26 -1.98
N TYR A 126 -0.88 -6.78 -1.57
CA TYR A 126 -1.58 -5.66 -2.20
C TYR A 126 -0.91 -4.33 -1.94
N GLN A 127 -0.33 -4.12 -0.77
CA GLN A 127 0.38 -2.89 -0.42
C GLN A 127 1.65 -2.70 -1.26
N PHE A 128 2.29 -3.79 -1.65
CA PHE A 128 3.51 -3.76 -2.45
C PHE A 128 3.27 -3.73 -3.97
N THR A 129 2.04 -3.69 -4.43
CA THR A 129 1.73 -3.76 -5.86
C THR A 129 1.24 -2.42 -6.39
N ASP A 130 1.96 -1.87 -7.36
CA ASP A 130 1.51 -0.76 -8.19
C ASP A 130 0.90 -1.31 -9.47
N ILE A 131 -0.30 -0.88 -9.83
CA ILE A 131 -1.00 -1.33 -11.03
C ILE A 131 -1.25 -0.15 -11.96
N TYR A 132 -0.72 -0.23 -13.18
CA TYR A 132 -0.99 0.74 -14.23
C TYR A 132 -1.90 0.13 -15.28
N SER A 133 -2.83 0.92 -15.81
CA SER A 133 -3.60 0.54 -16.99
C SER A 133 -3.34 1.49 -18.14
N ALA A 134 -3.00 0.97 -19.29
CA ALA A 134 -2.85 1.74 -20.52
C ALA A 134 -3.03 0.81 -21.74
N ASN A 135 -3.58 1.33 -22.84
CA ASN A 135 -3.68 0.61 -24.12
C ASN A 135 -4.33 -0.78 -24.00
N GLY A 136 -5.35 -0.93 -23.14
CA GLY A 136 -6.05 -2.20 -22.95
C GLY A 136 -5.30 -3.24 -22.12
N ILE A 137 -4.22 -2.86 -21.44
CA ILE A 137 -3.37 -3.75 -20.65
C ILE A 137 -3.20 -3.20 -19.23
N TYR A 138 -3.31 -4.07 -18.23
CA TYR A 138 -2.81 -3.85 -16.89
C TYR A 138 -1.34 -4.26 -16.81
N THR A 139 -0.51 -3.42 -16.21
CA THR A 139 0.87 -3.76 -15.82
C THR A 139 0.96 -3.70 -14.31
N CYS A 140 1.23 -4.82 -13.67
CA CYS A 140 1.31 -4.98 -12.23
C CYS A 140 2.78 -5.11 -11.82
N TYR A 141 3.26 -4.20 -10.99
CA TYR A 141 4.62 -4.23 -10.43
C TYR A 141 4.54 -4.69 -8.98
N ALA A 142 4.98 -5.91 -8.71
CA ALA A 142 5.04 -6.48 -7.37
C ALA A 142 6.42 -6.21 -6.75
N THR A 143 6.43 -5.40 -5.71
CA THR A 143 7.64 -5.07 -4.95
C THR A 143 7.73 -5.97 -3.72
N MET A 144 8.82 -6.67 -3.57
CA MET A 144 9.05 -7.55 -2.43
C MET A 144 9.62 -6.76 -1.24
N PRO A 145 9.44 -7.25 0.00
CA PRO A 145 10.06 -6.67 1.18
C PRO A 145 11.58 -6.59 1.07
N TRP A 146 12.17 -5.69 1.87
CA TRP A 146 13.62 -5.55 1.99
C TRP A 146 14.31 -6.92 2.19
N ALA A 147 15.47 -7.07 1.58
CA ALA A 147 16.27 -8.30 1.46
C ALA A 147 15.68 -9.38 0.52
N MET A 148 14.49 -9.15 -0.06
CA MET A 148 13.89 -10.01 -1.07
C MET A 148 13.73 -9.33 -2.43
N GLU A 149 14.33 -8.17 -2.64
CA GLU A 149 14.19 -7.32 -3.84
C GLU A 149 14.61 -8.03 -5.13
N ARG A 150 15.45 -9.08 -5.04
CA ARG A 150 15.81 -9.96 -6.17
C ARG A 150 14.59 -10.66 -6.80
N TYR A 151 13.48 -10.72 -6.06
CA TYR A 151 12.21 -11.28 -6.52
C TYR A 151 11.20 -10.23 -6.97
N ASN A 152 11.63 -8.96 -7.04
CA ASN A 152 10.79 -7.92 -7.64
C ASN A 152 10.42 -8.30 -9.07
N ALA A 153 9.13 -8.33 -9.36
CA ALA A 153 8.64 -8.79 -10.65
C ALA A 153 7.54 -7.89 -11.18
N PHE A 154 7.33 -7.94 -12.48
CA PHE A 154 6.14 -7.36 -13.10
C PHE A 154 5.52 -8.34 -14.08
N TYR A 155 4.20 -8.25 -14.22
CA TYR A 155 3.46 -9.01 -15.20
C TYR A 155 2.43 -8.13 -15.88
N THR A 156 1.93 -8.58 -17.03
CA THR A 156 0.91 -7.86 -17.80
C THR A 156 -0.30 -8.75 -18.03
N GLU A 157 -1.49 -8.13 -17.98
CA GLU A 157 -2.75 -8.82 -18.25
C GLU A 157 -3.65 -7.95 -19.13
N PRO A 158 -4.44 -8.55 -20.03
CA PRO A 158 -5.49 -7.82 -20.73
C PRO A 158 -6.50 -7.22 -19.75
N MET A 159 -7.00 -6.02 -20.06
CA MET A 159 -8.08 -5.39 -19.28
C MET A 159 -9.43 -6.05 -19.57
N TYR A 160 -10.37 -5.90 -18.63
CA TYR A 160 -11.77 -6.24 -18.79
C TYR A 160 -12.06 -7.72 -19.11
N GLN A 161 -11.36 -8.62 -18.41
CA GLN A 161 -11.55 -10.07 -18.56
C GLN A 161 -12.80 -10.60 -17.86
N GLN A 162 -13.46 -9.80 -17.02
CA GLN A 162 -14.64 -10.19 -16.27
C GLN A 162 -15.88 -10.15 -17.19
N HIS A 163 -16.66 -11.22 -17.15
CA HIS A 163 -17.97 -11.30 -17.82
C HIS A 163 -19.06 -11.03 -16.79
N TRP A 164 -19.64 -9.83 -16.87
CA TRP A 164 -20.60 -9.33 -15.89
C TRP A 164 -22.04 -9.66 -16.26
N THR A 165 -22.82 -10.13 -15.29
CA THR A 165 -24.28 -10.20 -15.35
C THR A 165 -24.83 -9.06 -14.52
N LEU A 166 -25.63 -8.19 -15.14
CA LEU A 166 -26.26 -7.05 -14.48
C LEU A 166 -27.52 -7.50 -13.72
N SER A 167 -27.82 -6.83 -12.61
CA SER A 167 -29.04 -6.97 -11.82
C SER A 167 -29.75 -5.62 -11.73
N ASP A 168 -31.05 -5.63 -11.45
CA ASP A 168 -31.84 -4.41 -11.20
C ASP A 168 -31.67 -3.86 -9.78
N GLU A 169 -30.90 -4.54 -8.94
CA GLU A 169 -30.63 -4.08 -7.57
C GLU A 169 -29.85 -2.77 -7.56
N GLN A 170 -30.25 -1.86 -6.67
CA GLN A 170 -29.69 -0.51 -6.52
C GLN A 170 -29.14 -0.32 -5.12
N LEU A 171 -28.06 0.43 -5.00
CA LEU A 171 -27.44 0.85 -3.73
C LEU A 171 -26.86 2.25 -3.89
N SER A 172 -27.02 3.11 -2.90
CA SER A 172 -26.33 4.41 -2.89
C SER A 172 -24.99 4.29 -2.17
N ILE A 173 -23.89 4.72 -2.84
CA ILE A 173 -22.53 4.74 -2.28
C ILE A 173 -21.96 6.13 -2.51
N LEU A 174 -21.54 6.83 -1.46
CA LEU A 174 -21.02 8.20 -1.53
C LEU A 174 -21.96 9.19 -2.28
N GLY A 175 -23.27 8.94 -2.22
CA GLY A 175 -24.28 9.75 -2.92
C GLY A 175 -24.43 9.43 -4.41
N TYR A 176 -23.79 8.39 -4.91
CA TYR A 176 -23.98 7.88 -6.27
C TYR A 176 -24.92 6.70 -6.28
N ASP A 177 -25.90 6.73 -7.19
CA ASP A 177 -26.75 5.57 -7.47
C ASP A 177 -25.89 4.52 -8.19
N CYS A 178 -25.80 3.34 -7.60
CA CYS A 178 -25.04 2.22 -8.10
C CYS A 178 -25.95 1.07 -8.46
N GLN A 179 -25.69 0.41 -9.58
CA GLN A 179 -26.31 -0.83 -10.00
C GLN A 179 -25.43 -2.02 -9.67
N LYS A 180 -26.03 -3.14 -9.31
CA LYS A 180 -25.33 -4.40 -9.03
C LYS A 180 -24.97 -5.15 -10.28
N ALA A 181 -23.80 -5.77 -10.27
CA ALA A 181 -23.36 -6.74 -11.26
C ALA A 181 -22.64 -7.90 -10.59
N THR A 182 -22.72 -9.09 -11.18
CA THR A 182 -22.03 -10.29 -10.68
C THR A 182 -21.17 -10.92 -11.76
N CYS A 183 -20.05 -11.53 -11.35
CA CYS A 183 -19.26 -12.36 -12.25
C CYS A 183 -18.64 -13.54 -11.52
N HIS A 184 -18.40 -14.63 -12.25
CA HIS A 184 -17.49 -15.69 -11.79
C HIS A 184 -16.12 -15.49 -12.45
N TRP A 185 -15.08 -15.31 -11.63
CA TRP A 185 -13.76 -15.01 -12.13
C TRP A 185 -12.67 -15.54 -11.20
N ARG A 186 -11.67 -16.23 -11.76
CA ARG A 186 -10.55 -16.84 -11.00
C ARG A 186 -11.00 -17.70 -9.82
N GLY A 187 -12.02 -18.54 -10.05
CA GLY A 187 -12.52 -19.47 -9.05
C GLY A 187 -13.38 -18.85 -7.94
N ARG A 188 -13.73 -17.56 -8.06
CA ARG A 188 -14.58 -16.84 -7.10
C ARG A 188 -15.76 -16.17 -7.78
N THR A 189 -16.85 -16.03 -7.05
CA THR A 189 -17.99 -15.21 -7.47
C THR A 189 -17.87 -13.85 -6.82
N PHE A 190 -17.84 -12.81 -7.66
CA PHE A 190 -17.77 -11.41 -7.21
C PHE A 190 -19.10 -10.71 -7.42
N GLU A 191 -19.45 -9.83 -6.50
CA GLU A 191 -20.53 -8.87 -6.57
C GLU A 191 -19.95 -7.47 -6.61
N ALA A 192 -20.31 -6.68 -7.62
CA ALA A 192 -19.85 -5.32 -7.83
C ALA A 192 -21.02 -4.34 -7.88
N TRP A 193 -20.81 -3.16 -7.34
CA TRP A 193 -21.71 -2.01 -7.41
C TRP A 193 -21.02 -0.90 -8.15
N PHE A 194 -21.57 -0.48 -9.28
CA PHE A 194 -20.99 0.49 -10.18
C PHE A 194 -21.95 1.64 -10.48
N THR A 195 -21.40 2.82 -10.77
CA THR A 195 -22.19 3.99 -11.16
C THR A 195 -21.85 4.47 -12.58
N THR A 196 -22.86 4.69 -13.39
CA THR A 196 -22.71 5.30 -14.72
C THR A 196 -22.50 6.81 -14.68
N LYS A 197 -22.69 7.44 -13.53
CA LYS A 197 -22.43 8.89 -13.35
C LYS A 197 -20.95 9.24 -13.50
N ILE A 198 -20.07 8.28 -13.33
CA ILE A 198 -18.63 8.41 -13.62
C ILE A 198 -18.31 7.44 -14.76
N PRO A 199 -18.28 7.92 -16.01
CA PRO A 199 -18.24 7.07 -17.21
C PRO A 199 -16.84 6.54 -17.49
N THR A 200 -16.30 5.75 -16.56
CA THR A 200 -15.06 4.99 -16.72
C THR A 200 -15.30 3.53 -16.43
N ARG A 201 -14.65 2.65 -17.17
CA ARG A 201 -14.83 1.20 -17.05
C ARG A 201 -13.82 0.59 -16.05
N LEU A 202 -13.38 1.35 -15.05
CA LEU A 202 -12.37 0.97 -14.07
C LEU A 202 -12.99 0.65 -12.72
N GLY A 203 -12.21 -0.01 -11.88
CA GLY A 203 -12.50 -0.31 -10.49
C GLY A 203 -11.20 -0.57 -9.72
N PRO A 204 -11.30 -1.00 -8.45
CA PRO A 204 -10.14 -1.35 -7.66
C PRO A 204 -9.45 -2.59 -8.22
N TRP A 205 -8.18 -2.78 -7.87
CA TRP A 205 -7.30 -3.81 -8.37
C TRP A 205 -7.33 -3.87 -9.91
N ILE A 206 -7.64 -5.02 -10.50
CA ILE A 206 -7.77 -5.20 -11.96
C ILE A 206 -9.22 -5.47 -12.38
N PHE A 207 -10.18 -5.10 -11.54
CA PHE A 207 -11.61 -5.18 -11.90
C PHE A 207 -12.01 -4.03 -12.81
N GLY A 208 -12.87 -4.33 -13.74
CA GLY A 208 -13.38 -3.35 -14.69
C GLY A 208 -14.32 -3.95 -15.73
N GLY A 209 -14.60 -3.17 -16.76
CA GLY A 209 -15.44 -3.63 -17.88
C GLY A 209 -16.91 -3.27 -17.76
N LEU A 210 -17.40 -2.88 -16.59
CA LEU A 210 -18.76 -2.35 -16.41
C LEU A 210 -18.91 -0.97 -17.07
N PRO A 211 -20.12 -0.52 -17.40
CA PRO A 211 -20.34 0.76 -18.08
C PRO A 211 -20.22 1.98 -17.17
N GLY A 212 -19.47 1.87 -16.09
CA GLY A 212 -19.22 2.92 -15.09
C GLY A 212 -18.18 2.50 -14.07
N LEU A 213 -17.83 3.43 -13.16
CA LEU A 213 -16.86 3.20 -12.10
C LEU A 213 -17.42 2.21 -11.07
N ILE A 214 -16.63 1.18 -10.74
CA ILE A 214 -16.96 0.26 -9.65
C ILE A 214 -16.63 0.96 -8.31
N LEU A 215 -17.65 1.20 -7.47
CA LEU A 215 -17.48 1.82 -6.17
C LEU A 215 -17.35 0.81 -5.03
N LYS A 216 -17.93 -0.38 -5.19
CA LYS A 216 -17.80 -1.48 -4.23
C LYS A 216 -17.72 -2.79 -4.96
N ILE A 217 -16.86 -3.68 -4.47
CA ILE A 217 -16.77 -5.05 -4.98
C ILE A 217 -16.29 -5.97 -3.88
N TYR A 218 -16.86 -7.16 -3.79
CA TYR A 218 -16.45 -8.19 -2.85
C TYR A 218 -16.67 -9.59 -3.45
N ASP A 219 -15.89 -10.55 -3.01
CA ASP A 219 -16.19 -11.95 -3.28
C ASP A 219 -17.23 -12.48 -2.30
N LYS A 220 -17.97 -13.51 -2.71
CA LYS A 220 -19.10 -14.08 -1.93
C LYS A 220 -18.72 -14.44 -0.49
N ASP A 221 -17.47 -14.81 -0.26
CA ASP A 221 -16.97 -15.20 1.06
C ASP A 221 -16.41 -14.00 1.86
N HIS A 222 -16.46 -12.79 1.30
CA HIS A 222 -15.91 -11.54 1.86
C HIS A 222 -14.43 -11.63 2.27
N LEU A 223 -13.64 -12.47 1.59
CA LEU A 223 -12.20 -12.53 1.79
C LEU A 223 -11.51 -11.31 1.17
N TYR A 224 -12.11 -10.76 0.11
CA TYR A 224 -11.66 -9.55 -0.57
C TYR A 224 -12.85 -8.61 -0.74
N THR A 225 -12.76 -7.46 -0.09
CA THR A 225 -13.77 -6.41 -0.16
C THR A 225 -13.10 -5.08 -0.42
N TRP A 226 -13.46 -4.40 -1.50
CA TRP A 226 -13.10 -3.01 -1.76
C TRP A 226 -14.35 -2.16 -1.73
N GLU A 227 -14.30 -1.06 -1.01
CA GLU A 227 -15.37 -0.06 -0.99
C GLU A 227 -14.79 1.34 -1.10
N ALA A 228 -15.31 2.16 -2.01
CA ALA A 228 -14.90 3.54 -2.18
C ALA A 228 -15.31 4.36 -0.96
N VAL A 229 -14.35 5.07 -0.36
CA VAL A 229 -14.55 5.94 0.80
C VAL A 229 -14.43 7.42 0.43
N GLU A 230 -13.80 7.73 -0.70
CA GLU A 230 -13.62 9.09 -1.17
C GLU A 230 -13.48 9.15 -2.69
N ILE A 231 -14.11 10.16 -3.30
CA ILE A 231 -13.93 10.50 -4.71
C ILE A 231 -13.63 11.99 -4.80
N LYS A 232 -12.49 12.33 -5.42
CA LYS A 232 -12.06 13.72 -5.62
C LYS A 232 -11.87 14.02 -7.09
N SER A 233 -12.39 15.19 -7.52
CA SER A 233 -12.02 15.80 -8.79
C SER A 233 -10.86 16.76 -8.58
N GLY A 234 -9.91 16.80 -9.53
CA GLY A 234 -8.73 17.66 -9.41
C GLY A 234 -7.75 17.45 -10.56
N ASN A 235 -6.50 17.78 -10.31
CA ASN A 235 -5.41 17.52 -11.24
C ASN A 235 -4.28 16.79 -10.49
N PHE A 236 -4.35 15.46 -10.46
CA PHE A 236 -3.44 14.61 -9.70
C PHE A 236 -2.37 14.04 -10.63
N PRO A 237 -1.07 14.22 -10.34
CA PRO A 237 -0.02 13.66 -11.17
C PRO A 237 -0.02 12.11 -11.06
N ILE A 238 0.03 11.43 -12.21
CA ILE A 238 0.28 10.00 -12.27
C ILE A 238 1.79 9.80 -12.33
N ILE A 239 2.36 9.35 -11.23
CA ILE A 239 3.80 9.15 -11.07
C ILE A 239 4.13 7.68 -11.31
N LYS A 240 5.12 7.43 -12.16
CA LYS A 240 5.66 6.11 -12.43
C LYS A 240 7.14 6.05 -12.04
N SER A 241 7.50 4.99 -11.34
CA SER A 241 8.89 4.66 -11.03
C SER A 241 9.54 3.90 -12.18
N GLU A 242 10.87 3.89 -12.23
CA GLU A 242 11.63 3.14 -13.26
C GLU A 242 11.49 1.62 -13.10
N TYR A 243 11.16 1.14 -11.89
CA TYR A 243 11.11 -0.29 -11.52
C TYR A 243 12.39 -1.03 -11.92
N LYS A 244 13.53 -0.41 -11.60
CA LYS A 244 14.85 -0.94 -11.93
C LYS A 244 15.06 -2.31 -11.30
N GLY A 245 15.51 -3.28 -12.09
CA GLY A 245 15.79 -4.63 -11.63
C GLY A 245 14.58 -5.55 -11.52
N PHE A 246 13.38 -5.08 -11.89
CA PHE A 246 12.20 -5.93 -11.94
C PHE A 246 12.30 -6.93 -13.09
N VAL A 247 11.98 -8.18 -12.80
CA VAL A 247 11.98 -9.27 -13.79
C VAL A 247 10.56 -9.46 -14.31
N LYS A 248 10.43 -9.65 -15.62
CA LYS A 248 9.12 -9.99 -16.21
C LYS A 248 8.74 -11.40 -15.80
N ASP A 249 7.57 -11.53 -15.20
CA ASP A 249 6.98 -12.81 -14.85
C ASP A 249 5.81 -13.14 -15.80
N THR A 250 5.51 -14.43 -15.93
CA THR A 250 4.35 -14.95 -16.65
C THR A 250 3.37 -15.49 -15.62
N ARG A 251 2.20 -14.93 -15.58
CA ARG A 251 1.10 -15.42 -14.74
C ARG A 251 0.24 -16.42 -15.50
#